data_fd9a8f48a0b31f04723b9a434c561125
#
_entry.id   fd9a8f48a0b31f04723b9a434c561125
#
_cell.length_a   1.000
_cell.length_b   1.000
_cell.length_c   1.000
_cell.angle_alpha   90.00
_cell.angle_beta   90.00
_cell.angle_gamma   90.00
#
_symmetry.space_group_name_H-M   'P 1'
#
loop_
_entity.id
_entity.type
_entity.pdbx_description
1 polymer ?
#
loop_
_entity_poly.entity_id
_entity_poly.type
_entity_poly.pdbx_seq_one_letter_code
_entity_poly.pdbx_strand_id
1 'polypeptide(L)' 'MATSPRLTNERIEIALKLLDGWTGKLTWSRYLALLELDIGHKYTKAALLRHSRFKDAWDKRRWNENP' A
#
# COMPACT_ATOMS: atom_id res chain seq x y z
N MET A 1 11.69 5.67 -23.43
CA MET A 1 12.32 5.26 -22.19
C MET A 1 11.28 4.81 -21.19
N ALA A 2 11.32 3.56 -20.85
CA ALA A 2 10.32 3.01 -19.96
C ALA A 2 10.78 3.16 -18.52
N THR A 3 10.17 4.06 -17.83
CA THR A 3 10.41 4.19 -16.40
C THR A 3 9.17 3.73 -15.67
N SER A 4 9.38 3.10 -14.54
CA SER A 4 8.26 2.73 -13.69
C SER A 4 7.53 3.99 -13.24
N PRO A 5 6.19 3.96 -13.23
CA PRO A 5 5.44 5.09 -12.72
C PRO A 5 5.86 5.39 -11.28
N ARG A 6 6.04 6.67 -11.00
CA ARG A 6 6.36 7.05 -9.63
C ARG A 6 5.15 6.89 -8.74
N LEU A 7 5.41 6.62 -7.50
CA LEU A 7 4.35 6.53 -6.52
C LEU A 7 3.97 7.95 -6.12
N THR A 8 3.00 8.52 -6.86
CA THR A 8 2.55 9.88 -6.65
C THR A 8 1.60 9.96 -5.46
N ASN A 9 1.26 11.19 -5.06
CA ASN A 9 0.30 11.39 -3.98
C ASN A 9 -1.04 10.72 -4.29
N GLU A 10 -1.47 10.78 -5.55
CA GLU A 10 -2.72 10.13 -5.96
C GLU A 10 -2.66 8.63 -5.74
N ARG A 11 -1.54 8.03 -6.10
CA ARG A 11 -1.36 6.59 -5.93
C ARG A 11 -1.22 6.21 -4.46
N ILE A 12 -0.56 7.05 -3.69
CA ILE A 12 -0.49 6.84 -2.25
C ILE A 12 -1.88 6.90 -1.63
N GLU A 13 -2.73 7.81 -2.10
CA GLU A 13 -4.10 7.88 -1.61
C GLU A 13 -4.90 6.63 -1.94
N ILE A 14 -4.71 6.08 -3.14
CA ILE A 14 -5.33 4.81 -3.50
C ILE A 14 -4.86 3.71 -2.57
N ALA A 15 -3.55 3.68 -2.32
CA ALA A 15 -2.97 2.69 -1.42
C ALA A 15 -3.51 2.83 0.00
N LEU A 16 -3.66 4.06 0.47
CA LEU A 16 -4.20 4.32 1.80
C LEU A 16 -5.67 3.91 1.90
N LYS A 17 -6.45 4.17 0.86
CA LYS A 17 -7.85 3.75 0.83
C LYS A 17 -7.98 2.24 0.87
N LEU A 18 -7.15 1.56 0.10
CA LEU A 18 -7.15 0.10 0.09
C LEU A 18 -6.82 -0.44 1.47
N LEU A 19 -5.82 0.15 2.10
CA LEU A 19 -5.41 -0.24 3.43
C LEU A 19 -6.51 0.02 4.46
N ASP A 20 -7.15 1.18 4.37
CA ASP A 20 -8.20 1.57 5.29
C ASP A 20 -9.41 0.66 5.22
N GLY A 21 -9.74 0.21 4.03
CA GLY A 21 -10.88 -0.69 3.83
C GLY A 21 -10.51 -2.17 3.91
N TRP A 22 -9.29 -2.48 4.33
CA TRP A 22 -8.85 -3.86 4.37
C TRP A 22 -9.61 -4.67 5.41
N THR A 23 -10.05 -5.86 5.01
CA THR A 23 -10.68 -6.79 5.92
C THR A 23 -9.86 -8.08 5.98
N GLY A 24 -9.83 -8.69 7.14
CA GLY A 24 -9.07 -9.90 7.32
C GLY A 24 -7.60 -9.64 7.60
N LYS A 25 -6.81 -10.68 7.50
CA LYS A 25 -5.39 -10.61 7.84
C LYS A 25 -4.62 -9.78 6.82
N LEU A 26 -3.88 -8.81 7.30
CA LEU A 26 -3.08 -7.94 6.46
C LEU A 26 -1.68 -8.54 6.26
N THR A 27 -1.38 -8.89 5.02
CA THR A 27 -0.05 -9.37 4.65
C THR A 27 0.45 -8.59 3.45
N TRP A 28 1.76 -8.45 3.35
CA TRP A 28 2.35 -7.73 2.22
C TRP A 28 2.04 -8.39 0.89
N SER A 29 2.09 -9.71 0.84
CA SER A 29 1.82 -10.43 -0.40
C SER A 29 0.43 -10.14 -0.94
N ARG A 30 -0.57 -10.24 -0.07
CA ARG A 30 -1.95 -9.97 -0.47
C ARG A 30 -2.17 -8.50 -0.79
N TYR A 31 -1.62 -7.64 0.06
CA TYR A 31 -1.80 -6.21 -0.13
C TYR A 31 -1.22 -5.75 -1.45
N LEU A 32 0.02 -6.15 -1.75
CA LEU A 32 0.67 -5.74 -2.99
C LEU A 32 -0.04 -6.29 -4.22
N ALA A 33 -0.56 -7.51 -4.13
CA ALA A 33 -1.30 -8.12 -5.24
C ALA A 33 -2.57 -7.32 -5.55
N LEU A 34 -3.33 -6.94 -4.53
CA LEU A 34 -4.55 -6.17 -4.73
C LEU A 34 -4.24 -4.74 -5.16
N LEU A 35 -3.18 -4.16 -4.63
CA LEU A 35 -2.76 -2.83 -5.03
C LEU A 35 -2.37 -2.79 -6.51
N GLU A 36 -1.70 -3.83 -6.97
CA GLU A 36 -1.34 -3.94 -8.37
C GLU A 36 -2.58 -3.93 -9.27
N LEU A 37 -3.63 -4.61 -8.84
CA LEU A 37 -4.89 -4.64 -9.61
C LEU A 37 -5.55 -3.26 -9.64
N ASP A 38 -5.47 -2.53 -8.53
CA ASP A 38 -6.08 -1.21 -8.45
C ASP A 38 -5.34 -0.16 -9.27
N ILE A 39 -4.01 -0.17 -9.18
CA ILE A 39 -3.19 0.86 -9.83
C ILE A 39 -2.78 0.44 -11.24
N GLY A 40 -2.71 -0.86 -11.48
CA GLY A 40 -2.25 -1.38 -12.75
C GLY A 40 -0.73 -1.43 -12.87
N HIS A 41 -0.04 -1.33 -11.74
CA HIS A 41 1.41 -1.40 -11.71
C HIS A 41 1.87 -2.01 -10.40
N LYS A 42 2.87 -2.86 -10.49
CA LYS A 42 3.40 -3.54 -9.32
C LYS A 42 4.42 -2.68 -8.59
N TYR A 43 4.11 -2.31 -7.37
CA TYR A 43 5.04 -1.60 -6.52
C TYR A 43 5.65 -2.55 -5.50
N THR A 44 6.84 -2.18 -5.03
CA THR A 44 7.52 -2.96 -4.02
C THR A 44 7.20 -2.44 -2.63
N LYS A 45 7.41 -3.29 -1.66
CA LYS A 45 7.29 -2.92 -0.26
C LYS A 45 8.17 -1.71 0.08
N ALA A 46 9.41 -1.72 -0.41
CA ALA A 46 10.34 -0.64 -0.14
C ALA A 46 9.86 0.69 -0.70
N ALA A 47 9.27 0.67 -1.89
CA ALA A 47 8.75 1.88 -2.51
C ALA A 47 7.64 2.50 -1.67
N LEU A 48 6.74 1.67 -1.15
CA LEU A 48 5.64 2.14 -0.31
C LEU A 48 6.14 2.66 1.03
N LEU A 49 7.10 1.98 1.63
CA LEU A 49 7.62 2.37 2.93
C LEU A 49 8.43 3.66 2.91
N ARG A 50 8.81 4.13 1.74
CA ARG A 50 9.48 5.43 1.60
C ARG A 50 8.55 6.59 1.93
N HIS A 51 7.25 6.38 1.79
CA HIS A 51 6.27 7.40 2.12
C HIS A 51 5.85 7.27 3.58
N SER A 52 6.19 8.26 4.38
CA SER A 52 5.89 8.21 5.81
C SER A 52 4.39 8.11 6.08
N ARG A 53 3.57 8.74 5.26
CA ARG A 53 2.11 8.64 5.38
C ARG A 53 1.66 7.19 5.28
N PHE A 54 2.19 6.47 4.30
CA PHE A 54 1.83 5.09 4.11
C PHE A 54 2.38 4.21 5.23
N LYS A 55 3.61 4.45 5.62
CA LYS A 55 4.23 3.69 6.70
C LYS A 55 3.44 3.82 7.99
N ASP A 56 3.03 5.04 8.32
CA ASP A 56 2.22 5.29 9.50
C ASP A 56 0.89 4.55 9.44
N ALA A 57 0.23 4.63 8.28
CA ALA A 57 -1.06 3.97 8.11
C ALA A 57 -0.92 2.45 8.20
N TRP A 58 0.14 1.91 7.63
CA TRP A 58 0.40 0.48 7.69
C TRP A 58 0.63 0.02 9.13
N ASP A 59 1.45 0.76 9.85
CA ASP A 59 1.74 0.43 11.25
C ASP A 59 0.49 0.50 12.11
N LYS A 60 -0.32 1.53 11.92
CA LYS A 60 -1.57 1.68 12.66
C LYS A 60 -2.54 0.56 12.36
N ARG A 61 -2.67 0.21 11.09
CA ARG A 61 -3.60 -0.84 10.67
C ARG A 61 -3.18 -2.18 11.24
N ARG A 62 -1.91 -2.48 11.14
CA ARG A 62 -1.35 -3.71 11.64
C ARG A 62 -1.49 -3.79 13.16
N TRP A 63 -1.28 -2.67 13.82
CA TRP A 63 -1.38 -2.59 15.27
C TRP A 63 -2.82 -2.82 15.75
N ASN A 64 -3.78 -2.24 15.03
CA ASN A 64 -5.19 -2.39 15.37
C ASN A 64 -5.69 -3.81 15.14
N GLU A 65 -5.11 -4.50 14.20
CA GLU A 65 -5.51 -5.84 13.86
C GLU A 65 -5.03 -6.86 14.90
N ASN A 66 -4.03 -6.51 15.62
CA ASN A 66 -3.40 -7.38 16.61
C ASN A 66 -4.01 -7.10 17.99
N PRO A 67 -4.76 -8.02 18.55
CA PRO A 67 -5.36 -7.79 19.86
C PRO A 67 -4.33 -7.71 20.98
#